data_92893b4be019a847d592b6044a7ee7e9
#
_entry.id   92893b4be019a847d592b6044a7ee7e9
#
_cell.length_a   1.000
_cell.length_b   1.000
_cell.length_c   1.000
_cell.angle_alpha   90.00
_cell.angle_beta   90.00
_cell.angle_gamma   90.00
#
_symmetry.space_group_name_H-M   'P 1'
#
loop_
_entity.id
_entity.type
_entity.pdbx_description
1 polymer ?
#
loop_
_entity_poly.entity_id
_entity_poly.type
_entity_poly.pdbx_seq_one_letter_code
_entity_poly.pdbx_strand_id
1 'polypeptide(L)'
;MSPTSTSRTVKAAAIQAEPVWFDLKATVAKTCDLIKQAASKGAEIVAFPEAFVPGYPAWIWARSMDPALTLRYITNSLTLDSDEMRELQACAAEHTIVVCLGYSERIGSSLYIGQCTINNDGRILVARRKLKPVHMEKTVFGDGDGPSLENVARSSAGRVGVLSCGDHYNPLLVFNTYSQGEEIHVAAWPPVVPFREGGHVPYSMSAEAVSSISSVYSMQAQVFTLHSTAVISESSIEEFGLGNTPLFNTPGGGNARIFAPDGRLLTTDLPPTEEGMVLAELDLDWVTRERAFLDNAGHLGKPEVLWLGRDSAVKGAVREGRKE
;
A
#
# COMPACT_ATOMS: atom_id res chain seq x y z
N MET A 1 15.39 32.75 25.23
CA MET A 1 14.11 32.03 25.11
C MET A 1 14.18 31.26 23.82
N SER A 2 14.35 29.96 23.87
CA SER A 2 14.31 29.09 22.68
C SER A 2 12.87 29.11 22.14
N PRO A 3 12.67 29.23 20.81
CA PRO A 3 11.34 29.05 20.27
C PRO A 3 10.90 27.63 20.61
N THR A 4 9.79 27.49 21.31
CA THR A 4 9.11 26.21 21.48
C THR A 4 8.68 25.78 20.09
N SER A 5 9.48 24.93 19.44
CA SER A 5 9.03 24.17 18.27
C SER A 5 7.83 23.37 18.72
N THR A 6 6.65 23.72 18.23
CA THR A 6 5.49 22.84 18.36
C THR A 6 5.81 21.60 17.57
N SER A 7 6.04 20.47 18.28
CA SER A 7 6.24 19.15 17.67
C SER A 7 5.14 18.91 16.63
N ARG A 8 5.53 18.50 15.41
CA ARG A 8 4.61 18.22 14.33
C ARG A 8 4.11 16.79 14.45
N THR A 9 3.09 16.59 15.28
CA THR A 9 2.48 15.29 15.53
C THR A 9 1.32 15.05 14.58
N VAL A 10 1.25 13.84 13.99
CA VAL A 10 0.19 13.38 13.09
C VAL A 10 -0.36 12.08 13.64
N LYS A 11 -1.68 11.96 13.79
CA LYS A 11 -2.30 10.69 14.14
C LYS A 11 -2.60 9.88 12.89
N ALA A 12 -2.07 8.67 12.85
CA ALA A 12 -2.17 7.76 11.70
C ALA A 12 -2.98 6.52 12.02
N ALA A 13 -3.67 5.98 11.01
CA ALA A 13 -4.36 4.70 11.06
C ALA A 13 -3.87 3.76 9.95
N ALA A 14 -3.69 2.47 10.27
CA ALA A 14 -3.48 1.41 9.30
C ALA A 14 -4.63 0.41 9.38
N ILE A 15 -5.28 0.18 8.25
CA ILE A 15 -6.48 -0.67 8.14
C ILE A 15 -6.10 -2.14 8.08
N GLN A 16 -6.87 -2.94 8.81
CA GLN A 16 -6.97 -4.38 8.71
C GLN A 16 -8.44 -4.72 8.44
N ALA A 17 -8.78 -5.03 7.19
CA ALA A 17 -10.18 -5.29 6.85
C ALA A 17 -10.32 -6.18 5.62
N GLU A 18 -11.47 -6.85 5.52
CA GLU A 18 -11.88 -7.59 4.34
C GLU A 18 -12.61 -6.64 3.39
N PRO A 19 -12.31 -6.63 2.08
CA PRO A 19 -13.13 -5.92 1.10
C PRO A 19 -14.51 -6.61 0.93
N VAL A 20 -15.44 -5.95 0.26
CA VAL A 20 -16.60 -6.66 -0.29
C VAL A 20 -16.17 -7.23 -1.65
N TRP A 21 -15.78 -8.48 -1.66
CA TRP A 21 -15.04 -9.08 -2.76
C TRP A 21 -15.75 -8.95 -4.10
N PHE A 22 -15.05 -8.31 -5.05
CA PHE A 22 -15.45 -8.10 -6.45
C PHE A 22 -16.82 -7.43 -6.59
N ASP A 23 -17.15 -6.57 -5.62
CA ASP A 23 -18.23 -5.58 -5.68
C ASP A 23 -17.62 -4.19 -5.47
N LEU A 24 -17.45 -3.46 -6.56
CA LEU A 24 -16.80 -2.14 -6.55
C LEU A 24 -17.57 -1.15 -5.66
N LYS A 25 -18.88 -1.06 -5.84
CA LYS A 25 -19.70 -0.08 -5.11
C LYS A 25 -19.77 -0.37 -3.62
N ALA A 26 -19.99 -1.63 -3.25
CA ALA A 26 -20.04 -2.02 -1.86
C ALA A 26 -18.67 -1.87 -1.18
N THR A 27 -17.56 -2.14 -1.89
CA THR A 27 -16.21 -1.92 -1.34
C THR A 27 -15.90 -0.44 -1.18
N VAL A 28 -16.30 0.42 -2.12
CA VAL A 28 -16.15 1.88 -2.00
C VAL A 28 -16.94 2.42 -0.81
N ALA A 29 -18.20 2.00 -0.65
CA ALA A 29 -19.00 2.38 0.52
C ALA A 29 -18.33 1.95 1.84
N LYS A 30 -17.85 0.70 1.92
CA LYS A 30 -17.09 0.19 3.08
C LYS A 30 -15.80 0.99 3.31
N THR A 31 -15.10 1.36 2.25
CA THR A 31 -13.89 2.20 2.33
C THR A 31 -14.22 3.56 2.93
N CYS A 32 -15.30 4.21 2.50
CA CYS A 32 -15.77 5.48 3.07
C CYS A 32 -16.15 5.34 4.55
N ASP A 33 -16.81 4.26 4.94
CA ASP A 33 -17.13 3.99 6.34
C ASP A 33 -15.85 3.82 7.20
N LEU A 34 -14.83 3.14 6.70
CA LEU A 34 -13.54 3.01 7.39
C LEU A 34 -12.79 4.34 7.47
N ILE A 35 -12.84 5.18 6.43
CA ILE A 35 -12.29 6.55 6.44
C ILE A 35 -12.97 7.37 7.53
N LYS A 36 -14.30 7.38 7.57
CA LYS A 36 -15.10 8.05 8.59
C LYS A 36 -14.76 7.57 10.00
N GLN A 37 -14.62 6.27 10.20
CA GLN A 37 -14.23 5.69 11.49
C GLN A 37 -12.82 6.15 11.90
N ALA A 38 -11.83 6.15 10.98
CA ALA A 38 -10.48 6.61 11.25
C ALA A 38 -10.48 8.10 11.66
N ALA A 39 -11.17 8.94 10.88
CA ALA A 39 -11.31 10.37 11.19
C ALA A 39 -12.00 10.62 12.54
N SER A 40 -13.06 9.86 12.86
CA SER A 40 -13.75 9.97 14.15
C SER A 40 -12.86 9.62 15.36
N LYS A 41 -11.81 8.81 15.14
CA LYS A 41 -10.78 8.50 16.13
C LYS A 41 -9.63 9.51 16.13
N GLY A 42 -9.73 10.58 15.33
CA GLY A 42 -8.77 11.67 15.21
C GLY A 42 -7.59 11.37 14.28
N ALA A 43 -7.67 10.35 13.43
CA ALA A 43 -6.63 10.10 12.45
C ALA A 43 -6.64 11.19 11.35
N GLU A 44 -5.45 11.65 10.98
CA GLU A 44 -5.21 12.64 9.92
C GLU A 44 -4.75 11.97 8.62
N ILE A 45 -4.33 10.70 8.71
CA ILE A 45 -3.96 9.84 7.59
C ILE A 45 -4.43 8.41 7.85
N VAL A 46 -4.95 7.75 6.81
CA VAL A 46 -5.35 6.35 6.85
C VAL A 46 -4.78 5.58 5.66
N ALA A 47 -4.20 4.40 5.93
CA ALA A 47 -3.62 3.51 4.95
C ALA A 47 -4.49 2.26 4.75
N PHE A 48 -4.75 1.90 3.48
CA PHE A 48 -5.51 0.72 3.06
C PHE A 48 -4.62 -0.35 2.45
N PRO A 49 -5.06 -1.63 2.49
CA PRO A 49 -4.33 -2.76 1.92
C PRO A 49 -4.12 -2.70 0.40
N GLU A 50 -3.25 -3.57 -0.12
CA GLU A 50 -3.05 -3.78 -1.56
C GLU A 50 -4.34 -4.24 -2.24
N ALA A 51 -4.67 -3.61 -3.38
CA ALA A 51 -5.83 -3.93 -4.19
C ALA A 51 -7.15 -4.04 -3.37
N PHE A 52 -7.28 -3.27 -2.29
CA PHE A 52 -8.44 -3.31 -1.40
C PHE A 52 -9.75 -3.07 -2.15
N VAL A 53 -9.73 -2.18 -3.14
CA VAL A 53 -10.88 -1.97 -4.03
C VAL A 53 -10.61 -2.65 -5.37
N PRO A 54 -11.36 -3.69 -5.74
CA PRO A 54 -12.47 -4.38 -5.08
C PRO A 54 -12.07 -5.67 -4.35
N GLY A 55 -10.85 -5.78 -3.89
CA GLY A 55 -10.23 -6.95 -3.25
C GLY A 55 -9.10 -7.54 -4.09
N TYR A 56 -8.13 -8.17 -3.43
CA TYR A 56 -7.03 -8.87 -4.07
C TYR A 56 -7.56 -10.15 -4.78
N PRO A 57 -7.16 -10.45 -6.02
CA PRO A 57 -7.72 -11.57 -6.79
C PRO A 57 -7.19 -12.93 -6.32
N ALA A 58 -7.47 -13.31 -5.08
CA ALA A 58 -6.92 -14.50 -4.43
C ALA A 58 -7.14 -15.81 -5.21
N TRP A 59 -8.20 -15.90 -6.05
CA TRP A 59 -8.48 -17.08 -6.88
C TRP A 59 -7.36 -17.44 -7.86
N ILE A 60 -6.52 -16.48 -8.27
CA ILE A 60 -5.41 -16.74 -9.21
C ILE A 60 -4.41 -17.78 -8.68
N TRP A 61 -4.36 -17.95 -7.36
CA TRP A 61 -3.51 -18.94 -6.71
C TRP A 61 -4.13 -20.36 -6.71
N ALA A 62 -5.44 -20.45 -6.95
CA ALA A 62 -6.16 -21.73 -7.13
C ALA A 62 -6.25 -22.08 -8.62
N ARG A 63 -6.59 -21.10 -9.44
CA ARG A 63 -6.91 -21.25 -10.86
C ARG A 63 -6.37 -20.06 -11.63
N SER A 64 -5.34 -20.27 -12.44
CA SER A 64 -4.75 -19.20 -13.27
C SER A 64 -5.65 -18.78 -14.43
N MET A 65 -6.59 -19.64 -14.83
CA MET A 65 -7.58 -19.36 -15.89
C MET A 65 -9.00 -19.60 -15.35
N ASP A 66 -9.69 -18.50 -15.08
CA ASP A 66 -11.12 -18.49 -14.77
C ASP A 66 -11.75 -17.27 -15.47
N PRO A 67 -12.28 -17.45 -16.71
CA PRO A 67 -12.83 -16.34 -17.49
C PRO A 67 -13.99 -15.62 -16.80
N ALA A 68 -14.81 -16.33 -16.02
CA ALA A 68 -15.95 -15.74 -15.33
C ALA A 68 -15.52 -14.82 -14.19
N LEU A 69 -14.61 -15.30 -13.33
CA LEU A 69 -14.03 -14.47 -12.26
C LEU A 69 -13.18 -13.33 -12.82
N THR A 70 -12.43 -13.59 -13.90
CA THR A 70 -11.63 -12.54 -14.57
C THR A 70 -12.54 -11.42 -15.10
N LEU A 71 -13.67 -11.77 -15.78
CA LEU A 71 -14.64 -10.78 -16.25
C LEU A 71 -15.26 -10.01 -15.08
N ARG A 72 -15.71 -10.71 -14.03
CA ARG A 72 -16.26 -10.09 -12.81
C ARG A 72 -15.26 -9.12 -12.19
N TYR A 73 -14.00 -9.49 -12.12
CA TYR A 73 -12.93 -8.67 -11.54
C TYR A 73 -12.65 -7.42 -12.39
N ILE A 74 -12.49 -7.58 -13.71
CA ILE A 74 -12.28 -6.45 -14.63
C ILE A 74 -13.42 -5.44 -14.52
N THR A 75 -14.68 -5.90 -14.53
CA THR A 75 -15.85 -5.01 -14.50
C THR A 75 -16.04 -4.31 -13.16
N ASN A 76 -15.51 -4.86 -12.07
CA ASN A 76 -15.54 -4.28 -10.74
C ASN A 76 -14.22 -3.59 -10.33
N SER A 77 -13.24 -3.51 -11.22
CA SER A 77 -11.99 -2.74 -10.95
C SER A 77 -12.20 -1.25 -11.18
N LEU A 78 -11.52 -0.44 -10.36
CA LEU A 78 -11.67 1.00 -10.28
C LEU A 78 -11.00 1.72 -11.47
N THR A 79 -11.62 2.76 -12.00
CA THR A 79 -10.98 3.71 -12.92
C THR A 79 -10.79 5.06 -12.21
N LEU A 80 -9.65 5.73 -12.47
CA LEU A 80 -9.30 6.99 -11.79
C LEU A 80 -10.28 8.13 -12.05
N ASP A 81 -11.00 8.10 -13.18
CA ASP A 81 -11.99 9.09 -13.59
C ASP A 81 -13.45 8.67 -13.32
N SER A 82 -13.66 7.59 -12.56
CA SER A 82 -15.00 7.07 -12.24
C SER A 82 -15.74 7.87 -11.17
N ASP A 83 -17.04 7.63 -11.05
CA ASP A 83 -17.86 8.19 -9.97
C ASP A 83 -17.45 7.61 -8.62
N GLU A 84 -17.06 6.36 -8.58
CA GLU A 84 -16.56 5.67 -7.38
C GLU A 84 -15.26 6.30 -6.85
N MET A 85 -14.34 6.70 -7.73
CA MET A 85 -13.14 7.44 -7.31
C MET A 85 -13.53 8.84 -6.80
N ARG A 86 -14.47 9.52 -7.45
CA ARG A 86 -14.98 10.82 -6.97
C ARG A 86 -15.64 10.72 -5.60
N GLU A 87 -16.35 9.61 -5.32
CA GLU A 87 -16.93 9.33 -4.00
C GLU A 87 -15.84 9.20 -2.92
N LEU A 88 -14.76 8.46 -3.19
CA LEU A 88 -13.60 8.34 -2.29
C LEU A 88 -12.90 9.69 -2.06
N GLN A 89 -12.75 10.50 -3.10
CA GLN A 89 -12.19 11.86 -3.01
C GLN A 89 -13.08 12.78 -2.16
N ALA A 90 -14.40 12.73 -2.39
CA ALA A 90 -15.36 13.50 -1.61
C ALA A 90 -15.35 13.07 -0.13
N CYS A 91 -15.28 11.77 0.14
CA CYS A 91 -15.19 11.22 1.50
C CYS A 91 -13.91 11.69 2.22
N ALA A 92 -12.75 11.68 1.55
CA ALA A 92 -11.50 12.20 2.11
C ALA A 92 -11.60 13.68 2.47
N ALA A 93 -12.23 14.50 1.59
CA ALA A 93 -12.44 15.93 1.81
C ALA A 93 -13.44 16.21 2.93
N GLU A 94 -14.58 15.50 2.96
CA GLU A 94 -15.62 15.65 3.99
C GLU A 94 -15.05 15.38 5.39
N HIS A 95 -14.22 14.35 5.52
CA HIS A 95 -13.61 13.98 6.79
C HIS A 95 -12.24 14.61 7.04
N THR A 96 -11.75 15.45 6.12
CA THR A 96 -10.48 16.20 6.23
C THR A 96 -9.29 15.27 6.55
N ILE A 97 -9.22 14.10 5.92
CA ILE A 97 -8.22 13.06 6.17
C ILE A 97 -7.47 12.67 4.89
N VAL A 98 -6.16 12.43 5.02
CA VAL A 98 -5.35 11.87 3.91
C VAL A 98 -5.64 10.39 3.79
N VAL A 99 -5.93 9.92 2.58
CA VAL A 99 -6.25 8.52 2.29
C VAL A 99 -5.20 7.94 1.35
N CYS A 100 -4.51 6.87 1.79
CA CYS A 100 -3.61 6.09 0.94
C CYS A 100 -4.32 4.78 0.60
N LEU A 101 -4.78 4.66 -0.64
CA LEU A 101 -5.64 3.58 -1.10
C LEU A 101 -4.88 2.62 -2.02
N GLY A 102 -5.02 1.30 -1.76
CA GLY A 102 -4.67 0.25 -2.72
C GLY A 102 -5.91 -0.19 -3.52
N TYR A 103 -5.78 -0.30 -4.83
CA TYR A 103 -6.91 -0.67 -5.70
C TYR A 103 -6.46 -1.44 -6.95
N SER A 104 -7.37 -2.20 -7.56
CA SER A 104 -7.20 -2.70 -8.91
C SER A 104 -7.59 -1.60 -9.89
N GLU A 105 -6.60 -1.04 -10.60
CA GLU A 105 -6.83 -0.02 -11.63
C GLU A 105 -7.21 -0.66 -12.94
N ARG A 106 -8.30 -0.18 -13.56
CA ARG A 106 -8.73 -0.61 -14.89
C ARG A 106 -8.50 0.48 -15.93
N ILE A 107 -7.84 0.12 -17.04
CA ILE A 107 -7.74 0.94 -18.24
C ILE A 107 -8.19 0.09 -19.44
N GLY A 108 -9.37 0.38 -19.94
CA GLY A 108 -10.03 -0.49 -20.93
C GLY A 108 -10.30 -1.87 -20.34
N SER A 109 -9.63 -2.90 -20.85
CA SER A 109 -9.68 -4.27 -20.31
C SER A 109 -8.41 -4.68 -19.58
N SER A 110 -7.41 -3.80 -19.48
CA SER A 110 -6.17 -4.05 -18.76
C SER A 110 -6.28 -3.67 -17.31
N LEU A 111 -5.67 -4.47 -16.42
CA LEU A 111 -5.63 -4.25 -14.99
C LEU A 111 -4.22 -4.00 -14.50
N TYR A 112 -4.11 -3.18 -13.46
CA TYR A 112 -2.86 -2.86 -12.77
C TYR A 112 -3.11 -2.82 -11.26
N ILE A 113 -2.13 -3.18 -10.46
CA ILE A 113 -2.18 -2.97 -9.02
C ILE A 113 -1.84 -1.50 -8.77
N GLY A 114 -2.85 -0.71 -8.49
CA GLY A 114 -2.77 0.73 -8.29
C GLY A 114 -2.65 1.11 -6.82
N GLN A 115 -1.98 2.23 -6.58
CA GLN A 115 -2.03 2.94 -5.30
C GLN A 115 -2.22 4.44 -5.56
N CYS A 116 -3.03 5.10 -4.75
CA CYS A 116 -3.12 6.56 -4.78
C CYS A 116 -3.06 7.15 -3.37
N THR A 117 -2.59 8.39 -3.31
CA THR A 117 -2.69 9.26 -2.13
C THR A 117 -3.67 10.36 -2.43
N ILE A 118 -4.80 10.39 -1.73
CA ILE A 118 -5.83 11.44 -1.79
C ILE A 118 -5.57 12.36 -0.60
N ASN A 119 -5.39 13.66 -0.86
CA ASN A 119 -5.18 14.64 0.19
C ASN A 119 -6.50 14.92 0.95
N ASN A 120 -6.39 15.57 2.10
CA ASN A 120 -7.52 15.97 2.94
C ASN A 120 -8.49 17.00 2.31
N ASP A 121 -8.19 17.48 1.12
CA ASP A 121 -9.07 18.32 0.27
C ASP A 121 -9.66 17.54 -0.93
N GLY A 122 -9.49 16.20 -0.96
CA GLY A 122 -10.00 15.32 -2.00
C GLY A 122 -9.14 15.25 -3.27
N ARG A 123 -8.05 16.01 -3.39
CA ARG A 123 -7.16 15.94 -4.57
C ARG A 123 -6.28 14.69 -4.53
N ILE A 124 -6.19 13.99 -5.64
CA ILE A 124 -5.20 12.92 -5.83
C ILE A 124 -3.82 13.57 -5.99
N LEU A 125 -2.90 13.26 -5.09
CA LEU A 125 -1.51 13.76 -5.11
C LEU A 125 -0.56 12.79 -5.80
N VAL A 126 -0.79 11.50 -5.64
CA VAL A 126 -0.06 10.40 -6.28
C VAL A 126 -1.09 9.42 -6.83
N ALA A 127 -0.86 8.95 -8.04
CA ALA A 127 -1.49 7.75 -8.59
C ALA A 127 -0.39 6.96 -9.30
N ARG A 128 -0.06 5.79 -8.75
CA ARG A 128 1.00 4.92 -9.26
C ARG A 128 0.51 3.49 -9.45
N ARG A 129 1.25 2.72 -10.22
CA ARG A 129 1.07 1.27 -10.38
C ARG A 129 2.24 0.53 -9.72
N LYS A 130 1.97 -0.63 -9.12
CA LYS A 130 3.01 -1.57 -8.69
C LYS A 130 3.94 -1.83 -9.87
N LEU A 131 5.25 -1.64 -9.62
CA LEU A 131 6.21 -1.67 -10.74
C LEU A 131 6.25 -3.04 -11.41
N LYS A 132 6.16 -4.10 -10.61
CA LYS A 132 6.18 -5.47 -11.10
C LYS A 132 5.24 -6.36 -10.31
N PRO A 133 4.14 -6.86 -10.90
CA PRO A 133 3.34 -7.90 -10.29
C PRO A 133 4.17 -9.14 -10.00
N VAL A 134 3.88 -9.81 -8.87
CA VAL A 134 4.66 -10.94 -8.37
C VAL A 134 3.98 -12.26 -8.71
N HIS A 135 4.74 -13.23 -9.22
CA HIS A 135 4.30 -14.61 -9.45
C HIS A 135 2.94 -14.69 -10.18
N MET A 136 1.88 -15.22 -9.53
CA MET A 136 0.56 -15.40 -10.12
C MET A 136 -0.16 -14.08 -10.46
N GLU A 137 0.19 -12.97 -9.82
CA GLU A 137 -0.36 -11.66 -10.16
C GLU A 137 -0.18 -11.29 -11.64
N LYS A 138 0.90 -11.79 -12.27
CA LYS A 138 1.18 -11.59 -13.71
C LYS A 138 0.15 -12.23 -14.64
N THR A 139 -0.72 -13.10 -14.15
CA THR A 139 -1.81 -13.68 -14.97
C THR A 139 -2.97 -12.72 -15.15
N VAL A 140 -3.04 -11.65 -14.33
CA VAL A 140 -4.14 -10.68 -14.31
C VAL A 140 -3.63 -9.25 -14.50
N PHE A 141 -2.52 -8.87 -13.89
CA PHE A 141 -2.04 -7.49 -13.86
C PHE A 141 -0.86 -7.25 -14.78
N GLY A 142 -0.88 -6.08 -15.43
CA GLY A 142 0.25 -5.53 -16.17
C GLY A 142 1.29 -4.87 -15.26
N ASP A 143 2.49 -4.68 -15.82
CA ASP A 143 3.59 -3.99 -15.15
C ASP A 143 3.29 -2.49 -15.00
N GLY A 144 3.81 -1.87 -13.93
CA GLY A 144 3.87 -0.43 -13.78
C GLY A 144 4.85 0.20 -14.78
N ASP A 145 4.82 1.52 -14.84
CA ASP A 145 5.60 2.32 -15.81
C ASP A 145 6.56 3.30 -15.10
N GLY A 146 7.35 4.02 -15.88
CA GLY A 146 8.29 5.00 -15.37
C GLY A 146 7.68 6.08 -14.47
N PRO A 147 6.52 6.67 -14.82
CA PRO A 147 5.80 7.61 -13.94
C PRO A 147 5.48 7.05 -12.56
N SER A 148 5.31 5.74 -12.40
CA SER A 148 5.06 5.07 -11.12
C SER A 148 6.22 5.16 -10.12
N LEU A 149 7.39 5.64 -10.57
CA LEU A 149 8.54 5.94 -9.72
C LEU A 149 8.37 7.24 -8.91
N GLU A 150 7.47 8.13 -9.32
CA GLU A 150 7.08 9.34 -8.59
C GLU A 150 5.98 8.96 -7.58
N ASN A 151 6.38 8.41 -6.45
CA ASN A 151 5.47 7.77 -5.49
C ASN A 151 5.49 8.41 -4.10
N VAL A 152 6.04 9.61 -3.99
CA VAL A 152 6.05 10.42 -2.76
C VAL A 152 5.45 11.79 -3.05
N ALA A 153 4.50 12.23 -2.22
CA ALA A 153 3.93 13.57 -2.32
C ALA A 153 3.84 14.28 -0.98
N ARG A 154 3.81 15.60 -1.02
CA ARG A 154 3.52 16.44 0.16
C ARG A 154 2.01 16.52 0.34
N SER A 155 1.52 15.92 1.42
CA SER A 155 0.13 16.00 1.87
C SER A 155 -0.01 16.91 3.09
N SER A 156 -1.24 17.08 3.59
CA SER A 156 -1.52 17.76 4.87
C SER A 156 -0.93 17.03 6.07
N ALA A 157 -0.77 15.70 6.00
CA ALA A 157 -0.18 14.88 7.05
C ALA A 157 1.36 14.78 6.98
N GLY A 158 2.01 15.35 5.97
CA GLY A 158 3.45 15.29 5.75
C GLY A 158 3.81 14.78 4.36
N ARG A 159 5.08 14.42 4.15
CA ARG A 159 5.52 13.77 2.91
C ARG A 159 5.26 12.28 3.01
N VAL A 160 4.32 11.80 2.19
CA VAL A 160 3.84 10.42 2.20
C VAL A 160 4.33 9.67 0.98
N GLY A 161 5.02 8.55 1.21
CA GLY A 161 5.42 7.60 0.18
C GLY A 161 4.56 6.33 0.21
N VAL A 162 4.39 5.68 -0.93
CA VAL A 162 3.57 4.46 -1.05
C VAL A 162 4.26 3.40 -1.90
N LEU A 163 4.29 2.17 -1.37
CA LEU A 163 4.70 0.96 -2.09
C LEU A 163 3.72 -0.20 -1.79
N SER A 164 3.69 -1.19 -2.68
CA SER A 164 2.77 -2.30 -2.64
C SER A 164 3.50 -3.63 -2.57
N CYS A 165 3.29 -4.39 -1.49
CA CYS A 165 3.72 -5.79 -1.33
C CYS A 165 5.15 -6.05 -1.83
N GLY A 166 5.30 -6.81 -2.91
CA GLY A 166 6.58 -7.20 -3.51
C GLY A 166 7.50 -6.07 -3.95
N ASP A 167 7.00 -4.84 -4.12
CA ASP A 167 7.82 -3.65 -4.37
C ASP A 167 8.89 -3.46 -3.28
N HIS A 168 8.58 -3.82 -2.02
CA HIS A 168 9.50 -3.69 -0.88
C HIS A 168 10.72 -4.62 -0.94
N TYR A 169 10.68 -5.67 -1.78
CA TYR A 169 11.80 -6.57 -2.00
C TYR A 169 12.79 -6.07 -3.07
N ASN A 170 12.45 -4.97 -3.77
CA ASN A 170 13.33 -4.34 -4.75
C ASN A 170 14.15 -3.21 -4.11
N PRO A 171 15.44 -3.41 -3.79
CA PRO A 171 16.22 -2.41 -3.08
C PRO A 171 16.41 -1.11 -3.86
N LEU A 172 16.40 -1.15 -5.21
CA LEU A 172 16.50 0.06 -6.03
C LEU A 172 15.22 0.89 -5.97
N LEU A 173 14.05 0.22 -5.94
CA LEU A 173 12.77 0.91 -5.80
C LEU A 173 12.57 1.47 -4.39
N VAL A 174 12.98 0.73 -3.37
CA VAL A 174 13.02 1.17 -1.98
C VAL A 174 13.88 2.44 -1.86
N PHE A 175 15.10 2.42 -2.40
CA PHE A 175 15.99 3.58 -2.43
C PHE A 175 15.36 4.75 -3.19
N ASN A 176 14.77 4.50 -4.39
CA ASN A 176 14.06 5.53 -5.15
C ASN A 176 12.97 6.22 -4.32
N THR A 177 12.23 5.45 -3.52
CA THR A 177 11.12 5.97 -2.74
C THR A 177 11.61 6.88 -1.62
N TYR A 178 12.48 6.38 -0.73
CA TYR A 178 12.91 7.20 0.41
C TYR A 178 13.84 8.36 0.00
N SER A 179 14.55 8.27 -1.14
CA SER A 179 15.35 9.38 -1.67
C SER A 179 14.50 10.60 -2.09
N GLN A 180 13.20 10.44 -2.25
CA GLN A 180 12.24 11.54 -2.49
C GLN A 180 11.85 12.25 -1.19
N GLY A 181 12.41 11.83 -0.04
CA GLY A 181 12.31 12.53 1.25
C GLY A 181 10.98 12.34 1.97
N GLU A 182 10.36 11.15 1.89
CA GLU A 182 9.16 10.81 2.65
C GLU A 182 9.39 10.90 4.16
N GLU A 183 8.33 11.11 4.93
CA GLU A 183 8.32 11.12 6.40
C GLU A 183 7.44 9.97 6.93
N ILE A 184 6.41 9.63 6.16
CA ILE A 184 5.48 8.53 6.39
C ILE A 184 5.49 7.65 5.16
N HIS A 185 5.70 6.36 5.36
CA HIS A 185 5.62 5.34 4.32
C HIS A 185 4.37 4.49 4.49
N VAL A 186 3.69 4.16 3.40
CA VAL A 186 2.57 3.21 3.39
C VAL A 186 3.00 1.93 2.70
N ALA A 187 3.05 0.86 3.48
CA ALA A 187 3.31 -0.51 3.03
C ALA A 187 1.98 -1.26 2.93
N ALA A 188 1.42 -1.33 1.73
CA ALA A 188 0.14 -2.00 1.48
C ALA A 188 0.36 -3.46 1.09
N TRP A 189 -0.31 -4.38 1.77
CA TRP A 189 -0.21 -5.82 1.58
C TRP A 189 -1.57 -6.47 1.34
N PRO A 190 -1.64 -7.61 0.62
CA PRO A 190 -2.84 -8.45 0.59
C PRO A 190 -3.03 -9.17 1.95
N PRO A 191 -3.99 -10.09 2.10
CA PRO A 191 -4.02 -10.97 3.26
C PRO A 191 -2.69 -11.72 3.38
N VAL A 192 -2.10 -11.75 4.57
CA VAL A 192 -0.82 -12.43 4.82
C VAL A 192 -1.01 -13.57 5.82
N VAL A 193 -0.34 -14.68 5.60
CA VAL A 193 -0.51 -15.89 6.43
C VAL A 193 0.72 -16.10 7.31
N PRO A 194 0.56 -16.62 8.54
CA PRO A 194 1.68 -17.03 9.38
C PRO A 194 2.53 -18.10 8.70
N PHE A 195 3.83 -18.09 8.96
CA PHE A 195 4.72 -19.15 8.48
C PHE A 195 4.35 -20.50 9.11
N ARG A 196 4.37 -21.55 8.29
CA ARG A 196 4.20 -22.94 8.72
C ARG A 196 5.35 -23.76 8.20
N GLU A 197 6.11 -24.37 9.11
CA GLU A 197 7.21 -25.26 8.74
C GLU A 197 6.65 -26.48 7.98
N GLY A 198 7.31 -26.85 6.87
CA GLY A 198 6.83 -27.90 5.97
C GLY A 198 5.68 -27.50 5.05
N GLY A 199 5.18 -26.26 5.13
CA GLY A 199 4.20 -25.70 4.20
C GLY A 199 4.81 -25.37 2.83
N HIS A 200 3.94 -25.10 1.86
CA HIS A 200 4.37 -24.75 0.48
C HIS A 200 4.73 -23.26 0.31
N VAL A 201 4.41 -22.42 1.30
CA VAL A 201 4.63 -20.97 1.23
C VAL A 201 6.03 -20.65 1.74
N PRO A 202 6.88 -19.95 0.94
CA PRO A 202 8.19 -19.52 1.42
C PRO A 202 8.05 -18.59 2.63
N TYR A 203 8.99 -18.65 3.57
CA TYR A 203 9.01 -17.72 4.72
C TYR A 203 8.92 -16.24 4.30
N SER A 204 9.58 -15.87 3.20
CA SER A 204 9.54 -14.50 2.66
C SER A 204 8.15 -13.97 2.31
N MET A 205 7.13 -14.82 2.22
CA MET A 205 5.73 -14.44 1.97
C MET A 205 4.86 -14.52 3.23
N SER A 206 5.44 -14.85 4.37
CA SER A 206 4.70 -14.96 5.63
C SER A 206 4.44 -13.62 6.30
N ALA A 207 3.48 -13.58 7.23
CA ALA A 207 3.15 -12.41 8.04
C ALA A 207 4.39 -11.89 8.80
N GLU A 208 5.22 -12.80 9.31
CA GLU A 208 6.45 -12.48 10.03
C GLU A 208 7.48 -11.80 9.13
N ALA A 209 7.68 -12.33 7.93
CA ALA A 209 8.66 -11.79 6.98
C ALA A 209 8.23 -10.43 6.42
N VAL A 210 6.96 -10.26 6.03
CA VAL A 210 6.49 -8.97 5.49
C VAL A 210 6.44 -7.89 6.57
N SER A 211 6.17 -8.27 7.83
CA SER A 211 6.29 -7.37 8.97
C SER A 211 7.74 -6.94 9.21
N SER A 212 8.67 -7.91 9.15
CA SER A 212 10.10 -7.65 9.28
C SER A 212 10.61 -6.70 8.18
N ILE A 213 10.18 -6.90 6.93
CA ILE A 213 10.59 -6.02 5.82
C ILE A 213 10.06 -4.59 5.98
N SER A 214 8.85 -4.41 6.53
CA SER A 214 8.31 -3.08 6.83
C SER A 214 9.06 -2.39 7.98
N SER A 215 9.46 -3.15 9.02
CA SER A 215 10.33 -2.64 10.08
C SER A 215 11.72 -2.25 9.55
N VAL A 216 12.32 -3.09 8.69
CA VAL A 216 13.61 -2.79 8.04
C VAL A 216 13.49 -1.56 7.14
N TYR A 217 12.37 -1.42 6.41
CA TYR A 217 12.12 -0.21 5.61
C TYR A 217 12.15 1.05 6.47
N SER A 218 11.47 1.04 7.63
CA SER A 218 11.48 2.17 8.56
C SER A 218 12.90 2.55 8.97
N MET A 219 13.75 1.57 9.30
CA MET A 219 15.14 1.81 9.69
C MET A 219 16.02 2.30 8.53
N GLN A 220 15.79 1.80 7.30
CA GLN A 220 16.57 2.20 6.13
C GLN A 220 16.23 3.60 5.65
N ALA A 221 14.95 3.96 5.71
CA ALA A 221 14.42 5.24 5.24
C ALA A 221 14.35 6.31 6.34
N GLN A 222 14.47 5.91 7.63
CA GLN A 222 14.24 6.74 8.83
C GLN A 222 12.86 7.41 8.80
N VAL A 223 11.80 6.60 8.58
CA VAL A 223 10.42 7.06 8.44
C VAL A 223 9.47 6.23 9.30
N PHE A 224 8.27 6.76 9.58
CA PHE A 224 7.18 5.94 10.08
C PHE A 224 6.63 5.07 8.95
N THR A 225 6.35 3.79 9.23
CA THR A 225 5.74 2.90 8.24
C THR A 225 4.36 2.42 8.70
N LEU A 226 3.34 2.75 7.91
CA LEU A 226 1.96 2.26 8.08
C LEU A 226 1.83 0.96 7.27
N HIS A 227 1.84 -0.17 7.97
CA HIS A 227 1.71 -1.50 7.40
C HIS A 227 0.24 -1.92 7.46
N SER A 228 -0.45 -1.95 6.32
CA SER A 228 -1.86 -2.32 6.21
C SER A 228 -2.02 -3.64 5.48
N THR A 229 -2.93 -4.50 5.97
CA THR A 229 -3.19 -5.83 5.41
C THR A 229 -4.67 -6.10 5.27
N ALA A 230 -5.07 -6.84 4.24
CA ALA A 230 -6.43 -7.31 4.13
C ALA A 230 -6.70 -8.55 5.00
N VAL A 231 -7.98 -8.80 5.25
CA VAL A 231 -8.47 -10.03 5.90
C VAL A 231 -9.19 -10.86 4.86
N ILE A 232 -9.22 -12.16 5.03
CA ILE A 232 -10.05 -13.10 4.27
C ILE A 232 -10.84 -13.98 5.23
N SER A 233 -12.16 -14.05 5.05
CA SER A 233 -13.07 -14.86 5.86
C SER A 233 -13.22 -16.28 5.32
N GLU A 234 -13.77 -17.18 6.15
CA GLU A 234 -14.14 -18.55 5.75
C GLU A 234 -15.07 -18.53 4.54
N SER A 235 -16.10 -17.68 4.57
CA SER A 235 -17.08 -17.57 3.48
C SER A 235 -16.45 -17.17 2.15
N SER A 236 -15.45 -16.29 2.17
CA SER A 236 -14.73 -15.88 0.97
C SER A 236 -13.80 -16.99 0.46
N ILE A 237 -13.18 -17.74 1.34
CA ILE A 237 -12.40 -18.92 0.98
C ILE A 237 -13.28 -19.96 0.26
N GLU A 238 -14.49 -20.21 0.78
CA GLU A 238 -15.46 -21.10 0.15
C GLU A 238 -15.96 -20.57 -1.19
N GLU A 239 -16.39 -19.28 -1.26
CA GLU A 239 -16.87 -18.63 -2.49
C GLU A 239 -15.88 -18.75 -3.64
N PHE A 240 -14.58 -18.53 -3.36
CA PHE A 240 -13.55 -18.56 -4.38
C PHE A 240 -12.84 -19.91 -4.52
N GLY A 241 -13.25 -20.93 -3.75
CA GLY A 241 -12.69 -22.28 -3.82
C GLY A 241 -11.20 -22.32 -3.48
N LEU A 242 -10.79 -21.61 -2.43
CA LEU A 242 -9.40 -21.45 -2.04
C LEU A 242 -8.89 -22.53 -1.07
N GLY A 243 -9.74 -23.40 -0.55
CA GLY A 243 -9.41 -24.35 0.51
C GLY A 243 -8.21 -25.28 0.23
N ASN A 244 -7.91 -25.54 -1.05
CA ASN A 244 -6.78 -26.39 -1.46
C ASN A 244 -5.60 -25.59 -2.06
N THR A 245 -5.56 -24.27 -1.88
CA THR A 245 -4.47 -23.43 -2.38
C THR A 245 -3.30 -23.39 -1.40
N PRO A 246 -2.08 -23.08 -1.85
CA PRO A 246 -0.96 -22.86 -0.93
C PRO A 246 -1.10 -21.56 -0.12
N LEU A 247 -1.85 -20.58 -0.65
CA LEU A 247 -2.10 -19.27 -0.04
C LEU A 247 -3.60 -19.04 0.12
N PHE A 248 -3.99 -18.25 1.11
CA PHE A 248 -5.39 -17.83 1.32
C PHE A 248 -6.37 -18.97 1.60
N ASN A 249 -5.89 -20.10 2.09
CA ASN A 249 -6.70 -21.30 2.38
C ASN A 249 -7.17 -21.40 3.84
N THR A 250 -6.90 -20.39 4.64
CA THR A 250 -7.24 -20.32 6.06
C THR A 250 -7.75 -18.92 6.38
N PRO A 251 -8.85 -18.76 7.13
CA PRO A 251 -9.33 -17.46 7.55
C PRO A 251 -8.26 -16.66 8.30
N GLY A 252 -8.22 -15.36 8.06
CA GLY A 252 -7.26 -14.46 8.68
C GLY A 252 -6.60 -13.52 7.69
N GLY A 253 -5.30 -13.38 7.76
CA GLY A 253 -4.51 -12.49 6.88
C GLY A 253 -4.25 -11.11 7.46
N GLY A 254 -4.90 -10.77 8.58
CA GLY A 254 -4.69 -9.49 9.26
C GLY A 254 -3.32 -9.45 9.95
N ASN A 255 -2.61 -8.33 9.77
CA ASN A 255 -1.31 -8.06 10.38
C ASN A 255 -0.99 -6.56 10.39
N ALA A 256 -2.04 -5.71 10.50
CA ALA A 256 -1.84 -4.26 10.47
C ALA A 256 -0.98 -3.77 11.63
N ARG A 257 0.02 -2.91 11.32
CA ARG A 257 1.03 -2.43 12.27
C ARG A 257 1.49 -1.02 11.90
N ILE A 258 2.05 -0.31 12.86
CA ILE A 258 2.74 0.96 12.62
C ILE A 258 4.13 0.88 13.26
N PHE A 259 5.16 1.16 12.46
CA PHE A 259 6.56 1.15 12.88
C PHE A 259 7.09 2.57 13.00
N ALA A 260 7.94 2.79 14.01
CA ALA A 260 8.69 4.02 14.21
C ALA A 260 9.90 4.12 13.25
N PRO A 261 10.50 5.32 13.09
CA PRO A 261 11.68 5.51 12.24
C PRO A 261 12.91 4.64 12.61
N ASP A 262 12.99 4.17 13.85
CA ASP A 262 14.02 3.24 14.33
C ASP A 262 13.62 1.75 14.20
N GLY A 263 12.48 1.46 13.57
CA GLY A 263 11.98 0.10 13.27
C GLY A 263 11.17 -0.56 14.38
N ARG A 264 11.05 0.04 15.57
CA ARG A 264 10.23 -0.55 16.65
C ARG A 264 8.73 -0.45 16.34
N LEU A 265 7.97 -1.44 16.82
CA LEU A 265 6.52 -1.47 16.70
C LEU A 265 5.89 -0.46 17.68
N LEU A 266 4.94 0.36 17.19
CA LEU A 266 4.22 1.35 17.99
C LEU A 266 2.82 0.90 18.41
N THR A 267 2.29 -0.17 17.79
CA THR A 267 0.90 -0.60 17.95
C THR A 267 0.80 -1.99 18.58
N THR A 268 -0.35 -2.29 19.17
CA THR A 268 -0.71 -3.64 19.57
C THR A 268 -1.38 -4.35 18.40
N ASP A 269 -1.02 -5.60 18.16
CA ASP A 269 -1.58 -6.41 17.09
C ASP A 269 -3.08 -6.66 17.29
N LEU A 270 -3.85 -6.61 16.22
CA LEU A 270 -5.21 -7.12 16.17
C LEU A 270 -5.18 -8.64 15.89
N PRO A 271 -6.20 -9.41 16.35
CA PRO A 271 -6.34 -10.79 15.91
C PRO A 271 -6.38 -10.89 14.39
N PRO A 272 -5.67 -11.85 13.76
CA PRO A 272 -5.55 -11.90 12.29
C PRO A 272 -6.87 -12.11 11.54
N THR A 273 -7.91 -12.58 12.22
CA THR A 273 -9.25 -12.82 11.64
C THR A 273 -10.22 -11.66 11.87
N GLU A 274 -9.84 -10.65 12.65
CA GLU A 274 -10.72 -9.54 13.00
C GLU A 274 -10.48 -8.33 12.10
N GLU A 275 -11.56 -7.64 11.76
CA GLU A 275 -11.49 -6.36 11.07
C GLU A 275 -11.30 -5.22 12.08
N GLY A 276 -10.52 -4.22 11.69
CA GLY A 276 -10.28 -3.05 12.51
C GLY A 276 -9.24 -2.10 11.93
N MET A 277 -8.66 -1.31 12.79
CA MET A 277 -7.54 -0.44 12.48
C MET A 277 -6.63 -0.27 13.70
N VAL A 278 -5.35 -0.18 13.48
CA VAL A 278 -4.39 0.23 14.50
C VAL A 278 -4.07 1.71 14.33
N LEU A 279 -3.84 2.42 15.45
CA LEU A 279 -3.57 3.85 15.46
C LEU A 279 -2.29 4.15 16.23
N ALA A 280 -1.56 5.17 15.78
CA ALA A 280 -0.42 5.73 16.50
C ALA A 280 -0.31 7.23 16.28
N GLU A 281 0.26 7.94 17.24
CA GLU A 281 0.69 9.32 17.10
C GLU A 281 2.14 9.34 16.57
N LEU A 282 2.38 10.07 15.49
CA LEU A 282 3.65 10.16 14.79
C LEU A 282 4.26 11.54 15.05
N ASP A 283 5.28 11.61 15.90
CA ASP A 283 6.10 12.82 16.06
C ASP A 283 7.06 12.93 14.87
N LEU A 284 6.71 13.72 13.85
CA LEU A 284 7.51 13.83 12.63
C LEU A 284 8.91 14.44 12.85
N ASP A 285 9.15 15.09 13.98
CA ASP A 285 10.50 15.53 14.37
C ASP A 285 11.40 14.34 14.69
N TRP A 286 10.83 13.17 15.02
CA TRP A 286 11.60 11.93 15.20
C TRP A 286 12.31 11.50 13.90
N VAL A 287 11.65 11.67 12.74
CA VAL A 287 12.28 11.43 11.42
C VAL A 287 13.58 12.24 11.28
N THR A 288 13.54 13.52 11.64
CA THR A 288 14.73 14.39 11.60
C THR A 288 15.80 13.93 12.58
N ARG A 289 15.41 13.50 13.79
CA ARG A 289 16.35 12.99 14.79
C ARG A 289 17.05 11.71 14.31
N GLU A 290 16.31 10.76 13.72
CA GLU A 290 16.91 9.53 13.19
C GLU A 290 17.85 9.80 12.01
N ARG A 291 17.47 10.71 11.09
CA ARG A 291 18.32 11.12 9.97
C ARG A 291 19.60 11.84 10.40
N ALA A 292 19.65 12.44 11.60
CA ALA A 292 20.88 12.94 12.15
C ALA A 292 21.91 11.85 12.45
N PHE A 293 21.47 10.59 12.60
CA PHE A 293 22.33 9.40 12.79
C PHE A 293 22.59 8.64 11.49
N LEU A 294 21.53 8.32 10.74
CA LEU A 294 21.54 7.43 9.59
C LEU A 294 20.75 8.03 8.43
N ASP A 295 21.30 8.99 7.72
CA ASP A 295 20.67 9.56 6.53
C ASP A 295 21.22 8.90 5.26
N ASN A 296 20.62 7.77 4.88
CA ASN A 296 21.06 6.98 3.73
C ASN A 296 20.91 7.69 2.38
N ALA A 297 19.97 8.65 2.29
CA ALA A 297 19.82 9.48 1.09
C ALA A 297 20.59 10.81 1.15
N GLY A 298 21.10 11.17 2.33
CA GLY A 298 21.86 12.40 2.60
C GLY A 298 23.30 12.14 3.02
N HIS A 299 23.61 12.30 4.31
CA HIS A 299 25.00 12.28 4.81
C HIS A 299 25.76 10.96 4.59
N LEU A 300 25.06 9.81 4.62
CA LEU A 300 25.67 8.51 4.34
C LEU A 300 25.68 8.17 2.85
N GLY A 301 24.96 8.93 2.02
CA GLY A 301 24.98 8.79 0.58
C GLY A 301 26.34 9.21 -0.01
N LYS A 302 26.77 8.50 -1.04
CA LYS A 302 28.00 8.77 -1.79
C LYS A 302 27.67 8.83 -3.30
N PRO A 303 26.86 9.82 -3.74
CA PRO A 303 26.32 9.82 -5.12
C PRO A 303 27.42 9.96 -6.19
N GLU A 304 28.60 10.44 -5.85
CA GLU A 304 29.75 10.48 -6.75
C GLU A 304 30.38 9.10 -7.01
N VAL A 305 30.01 8.07 -6.22
CA VAL A 305 30.52 6.71 -6.32
C VAL A 305 29.42 5.69 -6.55
N LEU A 306 28.30 5.85 -5.84
CA LEU A 306 27.16 4.95 -5.89
C LEU A 306 25.87 5.75 -6.04
N TRP A 307 25.21 5.63 -7.17
CA TRP A 307 24.03 6.39 -7.53
C TRP A 307 22.98 5.54 -8.24
N LEU A 308 21.71 5.93 -8.12
CA LEU A 308 20.59 5.32 -8.81
C LEU A 308 20.22 6.13 -10.06
N GLY A 309 20.34 5.53 -11.24
CA GLY A 309 19.73 6.04 -12.47
C GLY A 309 18.30 5.55 -12.61
N ARG A 310 17.36 6.44 -12.97
CA ARG A 310 15.96 6.09 -13.22
C ARG A 310 15.46 6.70 -14.53
N ASP A 311 14.49 6.01 -15.16
CA ASP A 311 13.77 6.51 -16.33
C ASP A 311 12.29 6.63 -15.97
N SER A 312 11.84 7.84 -15.62
CA SER A 312 10.45 8.15 -15.26
C SER A 312 9.62 8.64 -16.46
N ALA A 313 10.16 8.60 -17.69
CA ALA A 313 9.47 9.10 -18.86
C ALA A 313 8.23 8.27 -19.21
N VAL A 314 7.16 8.93 -19.62
CA VAL A 314 5.97 8.28 -20.21
C VAL A 314 6.38 7.65 -21.54
N LYS A 315 6.10 6.35 -21.69
CA LYS A 315 6.41 5.60 -22.92
C LYS A 315 5.14 5.06 -23.55
N GLY A 316 4.75 5.61 -24.71
CA GLY A 316 3.61 5.11 -25.47
C GLY A 316 3.88 3.73 -26.09
N ALA A 317 2.83 2.93 -26.29
CA ALA A 317 2.90 1.65 -26.99
C ALA A 317 3.33 1.81 -28.46
N VAL A 318 2.98 2.95 -29.07
CA VAL A 318 3.40 3.31 -30.42
C VAL A 318 4.42 4.45 -30.33
N ARG A 319 5.57 4.28 -30.92
CA ARG A 319 6.65 5.28 -30.97
C ARG A 319 7.15 5.38 -32.40
N GLU A 320 7.39 6.59 -32.87
CA GLU A 320 8.16 6.77 -34.09
C GLU A 320 9.62 6.38 -33.84
N GLY A 321 10.16 5.48 -34.65
CA GLY A 321 11.58 5.13 -34.58
C GLY A 321 12.43 6.38 -34.79
N ARG A 322 13.47 6.57 -33.97
CA ARG A 322 14.46 7.61 -34.24
C ARG A 322 15.07 7.29 -35.64
N LYS A 323 14.93 8.23 -36.56
CA LYS A 323 15.80 8.21 -37.75
C LYS A 323 17.20 8.52 -37.21
N GLU A 324 18.13 7.54 -37.34
CA GLU A 324 19.56 7.75 -37.08
C GLU A 324 20.12 8.79 -38.03
#